data_ac3285a56981b200874d91eb886ecae7
#
_entry.id   ac3285a56981b200874d91eb886ecae7
#
_cell.length_a   1.000
_cell.length_b   1.000
_cell.length_c   1.000
_cell.angle_alpha   90.00
_cell.angle_beta   90.00
_cell.angle_gamma   90.00
#
_symmetry.space_group_name_H-M   'P 1'
#
loop_
_entity.id
_entity.type
_entity.pdbx_description
1 polymer ?
#
loop_
_entity_poly.entity_id
_entity_poly.type
_entity_poly.pdbx_seq_one_letter_code
_entity_poly.pdbx_strand_id
1 'polypeptide(L)'
;MESGALEDARNFLSSWLPAYPRDGFFYGHLSWHFSLCEIQAGNWERASRLYRDGIALDRHSGGPQNKMSDIAAFLWRSELAGYPRDIAAWRELYDYGSTALPRPGSGLADLHVILAQVVMGDEAGLRARAVQMEEMARAGRYPSGSYLPTLAPGFAAFERGDFAGAIAALAPLARQNERIGGSRAQHDLIEFTLLKAYLETKRLGEARHLLEKRRPGAVGVPVKGIEAVH
;
A
#
# COMPACT_ATOMS: atom_id res chain seq x y z
N MET A 1 10.32 -7.88 9.79
CA MET A 1 9.44 -6.70 9.70
C MET A 1 8.37 -6.71 10.80
N GLU A 2 7.53 -7.72 10.88
CA GLU A 2 6.41 -7.77 11.85
C GLU A 2 6.87 -7.85 13.32
N SER A 3 8.07 -8.38 13.58
CA SER A 3 8.69 -8.46 14.91
C SER A 3 9.47 -7.20 15.32
N GLY A 4 9.60 -6.20 14.45
CA GLY A 4 10.43 -5.02 14.68
C GLY A 4 11.94 -5.23 14.41
N ALA A 5 12.36 -6.42 14.03
CA ALA A 5 13.76 -6.76 13.72
C ALA A 5 14.12 -6.31 12.29
N LEU A 6 14.16 -4.99 12.05
CA LEU A 6 14.42 -4.43 10.71
C LEU A 6 15.78 -4.85 10.16
N GLU A 7 16.84 -4.73 10.95
CA GLU A 7 18.20 -5.07 10.53
C GLU A 7 18.34 -6.56 10.23
N ASP A 8 17.75 -7.44 11.05
CA ASP A 8 17.77 -8.89 10.80
C ASP A 8 17.06 -9.22 9.49
N ALA A 9 15.89 -8.60 9.22
CA ALA A 9 15.17 -8.79 7.97
C ALA A 9 15.98 -8.30 6.76
N ARG A 10 16.65 -7.14 6.86
CA ARG A 10 17.53 -6.61 5.81
C ARG A 10 18.71 -7.54 5.55
N ASN A 11 19.37 -7.98 6.60
CA ASN A 11 20.52 -8.89 6.50
C ASN A 11 20.11 -10.23 5.87
N PHE A 12 19.01 -10.81 6.34
CA PHE A 12 18.48 -12.05 5.77
C PHE A 12 18.16 -11.90 4.28
N LEU A 13 17.36 -10.90 3.89
CA LEU A 13 16.95 -10.71 2.51
C LEU A 13 18.14 -10.35 1.61
N SER A 14 19.10 -9.57 2.10
CA SER A 14 20.28 -9.20 1.32
C SER A 14 21.21 -10.39 1.03
N SER A 15 21.28 -11.36 1.93
CA SER A 15 22.11 -12.57 1.76
C SER A 15 21.38 -13.66 0.97
N TRP A 16 20.06 -13.77 1.13
CA TRP A 16 19.30 -14.88 0.58
C TRP A 16 18.70 -14.60 -0.81
N LEU A 17 18.19 -13.39 -1.05
CA LEU A 17 17.52 -13.03 -2.31
C LEU A 17 18.40 -13.21 -3.57
N PRO A 18 19.72 -12.95 -3.55
CA PRO A 18 20.58 -13.17 -4.71
C PRO A 18 20.66 -14.63 -5.18
N ALA A 19 20.41 -15.59 -4.28
CA ALA A 19 20.39 -17.02 -4.59
C ALA A 19 19.03 -17.52 -5.02
N TYR A 20 17.94 -16.73 -4.85
CA TYR A 20 16.61 -17.11 -5.26
C TYR A 20 16.44 -16.91 -6.78
N PRO A 21 15.84 -17.86 -7.53
CA PRO A 21 15.64 -17.72 -8.97
C PRO A 21 14.85 -16.46 -9.33
N ARG A 22 15.34 -15.68 -10.29
CA ARG A 22 14.68 -14.43 -10.70
C ARG A 22 13.32 -14.65 -11.37
N ASP A 23 13.12 -15.80 -12.00
CA ASP A 23 11.86 -16.26 -12.58
C ASP A 23 10.97 -17.01 -11.56
N GLY A 24 11.48 -17.23 -10.35
CA GLY A 24 10.73 -17.84 -9.27
C GLY A 24 9.54 -16.98 -8.85
N PHE A 25 8.37 -17.60 -8.68
CA PHE A 25 7.08 -16.92 -8.45
C PHE A 25 7.11 -15.81 -7.38
N PHE A 26 7.91 -15.98 -6.33
CA PHE A 26 8.00 -15.02 -5.23
C PHE A 26 9.14 -14.01 -5.36
N TYR A 27 9.96 -14.02 -6.41
CA TYR A 27 11.10 -13.12 -6.51
C TYR A 27 10.68 -11.64 -6.41
N GLY A 28 9.65 -11.23 -7.15
CA GLY A 28 9.11 -9.88 -7.10
C GLY A 28 8.59 -9.52 -5.71
N HIS A 29 7.81 -10.41 -5.09
CA HIS A 29 7.25 -10.21 -3.75
C HIS A 29 8.33 -10.11 -2.66
N LEU A 30 9.36 -10.93 -2.73
CA LEU A 30 10.51 -10.86 -1.81
C LEU A 30 11.34 -9.59 -2.02
N SER A 31 11.52 -9.17 -3.27
CA SER A 31 12.13 -7.88 -3.61
C SER A 31 11.32 -6.71 -3.05
N TRP A 32 9.99 -6.80 -3.10
CA TRP A 32 9.10 -5.83 -2.49
C TRP A 32 9.27 -5.76 -0.97
N HIS A 33 9.28 -6.88 -0.25
CA HIS A 33 9.54 -6.89 1.18
C HIS A 33 10.90 -6.28 1.51
N PHE A 34 11.93 -6.57 0.72
CA PHE A 34 13.24 -6.00 0.92
C PHE A 34 13.25 -4.48 0.65
N SER A 35 12.56 -4.02 -0.40
CA SER A 35 12.44 -2.59 -0.69
C SER A 35 11.75 -1.82 0.43
N LEU A 36 10.73 -2.41 1.07
CA LEU A 36 10.07 -1.80 2.22
C LEU A 36 11.02 -1.67 3.43
N CYS A 37 11.87 -2.67 3.67
CA CYS A 37 12.89 -2.57 4.71
C CYS A 37 13.89 -1.44 4.40
N GLU A 38 14.27 -1.27 3.13
CA GLU A 38 15.20 -0.21 2.73
C GLU A 38 14.56 1.19 2.80
N ILE A 39 13.27 1.33 2.45
CA ILE A 39 12.51 2.59 2.66
C ILE A 39 12.46 2.92 4.15
N GLN A 40 12.17 1.94 4.99
CA GLN A 40 12.13 2.10 6.45
C GLN A 40 13.49 2.50 7.04
N ALA A 41 14.58 2.02 6.45
CA ALA A 41 15.95 2.40 6.83
C ALA A 41 16.43 3.72 6.20
N GLY A 42 15.59 4.40 5.40
CA GLY A 42 15.97 5.64 4.70
C GLY A 42 16.89 5.43 3.49
N ASN A 43 17.08 4.18 3.03
CA ASN A 43 17.97 3.84 1.93
C ASN A 43 17.20 3.80 0.59
N TRP A 44 16.81 4.96 0.11
CA TRP A 44 16.05 5.11 -1.12
C TRP A 44 16.73 4.54 -2.36
N GLU A 45 18.03 4.75 -2.50
CA GLU A 45 18.76 4.26 -3.68
C GLU A 45 18.65 2.74 -3.82
N ARG A 46 18.75 2.02 -2.71
CA ARG A 46 18.62 0.56 -2.72
C ARG A 46 17.18 0.13 -2.94
N ALA A 47 16.23 0.77 -2.28
CA ALA A 47 14.80 0.52 -2.49
C ALA A 47 14.41 0.71 -3.96
N SER A 48 14.83 1.81 -4.56
CA SER A 48 14.59 2.15 -5.96
C SER A 48 15.25 1.15 -6.94
N ARG A 49 16.47 0.65 -6.63
CA ARG A 49 17.08 -0.43 -7.42
C ARG A 49 16.27 -1.72 -7.34
N LEU A 50 15.87 -2.13 -6.14
CA LEU A 50 15.03 -3.33 -5.95
C LEU A 50 13.72 -3.24 -6.73
N TYR A 51 13.13 -2.04 -6.79
CA TYR A 51 11.94 -1.80 -7.61
C TYR A 51 12.22 -2.07 -9.08
N ARG A 52 13.23 -1.41 -9.66
CA ARG A 52 13.57 -1.56 -11.08
C ARG A 52 13.98 -2.96 -11.47
N ASP A 53 14.66 -3.68 -10.57
CA ASP A 53 15.29 -4.97 -10.88
C ASP A 53 14.37 -6.17 -10.62
N GLY A 54 13.32 -6.01 -9.78
CA GLY A 54 12.50 -7.14 -9.37
C GLY A 54 11.01 -6.88 -9.16
N ILE A 55 10.58 -5.60 -9.00
CA ILE A 55 9.19 -5.26 -8.68
C ILE A 55 8.47 -4.64 -9.88
N ALA A 56 9.15 -3.84 -10.71
CA ALA A 56 8.56 -3.22 -11.91
C ALA A 56 7.81 -4.23 -12.76
N LEU A 57 6.77 -3.80 -13.47
CA LEU A 57 5.77 -4.66 -14.10
C LEU A 57 6.36 -5.72 -15.04
N ASP A 58 7.40 -5.34 -15.81
CA ASP A 58 8.12 -6.22 -16.73
C ASP A 58 9.13 -7.15 -16.03
N ARG A 59 9.44 -6.91 -14.75
CA ARG A 59 10.41 -7.66 -13.93
C ARG A 59 9.75 -8.59 -12.92
N HIS A 60 8.52 -8.29 -12.52
CA HIS A 60 7.83 -9.02 -11.47
C HIS A 60 7.40 -10.42 -11.94
N SER A 61 7.91 -11.46 -11.29
CA SER A 61 7.67 -12.87 -11.63
C SER A 61 6.33 -13.42 -11.13
N GLY A 62 5.65 -12.72 -10.20
CA GLY A 62 4.39 -13.18 -9.61
C GLY A 62 3.17 -13.03 -10.52
N GLY A 63 2.04 -13.61 -10.08
CA GLY A 63 0.76 -13.51 -10.77
C GLY A 63 0.13 -12.10 -10.70
N PRO A 64 -1.00 -11.88 -11.39
CA PRO A 64 -1.60 -10.55 -11.53
C PRO A 64 -1.89 -9.84 -10.21
N GLN A 65 -2.38 -10.56 -9.21
CA GLN A 65 -2.67 -10.01 -7.90
C GLN A 65 -1.39 -9.55 -7.18
N ASN A 66 -0.30 -10.34 -7.24
CA ASN A 66 0.97 -9.97 -6.63
C ASN A 66 1.58 -8.75 -7.33
N LYS A 67 1.60 -8.75 -8.67
CA LYS A 67 2.08 -7.60 -9.44
C LYS A 67 1.36 -6.32 -9.04
N MET A 68 0.02 -6.37 -9.07
CA MET A 68 -0.81 -5.20 -8.71
C MET A 68 -0.53 -4.72 -7.29
N SER A 69 -0.52 -5.63 -6.30
CA SER A 69 -0.36 -5.27 -4.90
C SER A 69 1.03 -4.77 -4.56
N ASP A 70 2.07 -5.45 -5.04
CA ASP A 70 3.44 -5.11 -4.66
C ASP A 70 3.91 -3.81 -5.31
N ILE A 71 3.54 -3.58 -6.58
CA ILE A 71 3.90 -2.35 -7.31
C ILE A 71 3.15 -1.15 -6.72
N ALA A 72 1.82 -1.22 -6.61
CA ALA A 72 1.04 -0.11 -6.05
C ALA A 72 1.45 0.22 -4.60
N ALA A 73 1.68 -0.81 -3.78
CA ALA A 73 2.12 -0.61 -2.40
C ALA A 73 3.53 0.02 -2.33
N PHE A 74 4.45 -0.34 -3.21
CA PHE A 74 5.77 0.30 -3.29
C PHE A 74 5.63 1.78 -3.67
N LEU A 75 4.93 2.07 -4.77
CA LEU A 75 4.76 3.43 -5.27
C LEU A 75 4.10 4.33 -4.22
N TRP A 76 2.97 3.91 -3.68
CA TRP A 76 2.23 4.69 -2.68
C TRP A 76 3.03 4.94 -1.40
N ARG A 77 3.69 3.90 -0.87
CA ARG A 77 4.47 4.03 0.37
C ARG A 77 5.74 4.85 0.19
N SER A 78 6.37 4.82 -0.97
CA SER A 78 7.51 5.70 -1.26
C SER A 78 7.08 7.17 -1.31
N GLU A 79 5.91 7.47 -1.86
CA GLU A 79 5.34 8.82 -1.84
C GLU A 79 4.98 9.28 -0.42
N LEU A 80 4.39 8.42 0.40
CA LEU A 80 4.15 8.71 1.82
C LEU A 80 5.45 8.99 2.59
N ALA A 81 6.54 8.32 2.23
CA ALA A 81 7.87 8.57 2.77
C ALA A 81 8.50 9.88 2.25
N GLY A 82 7.89 10.53 1.25
CA GLY A 82 8.31 11.81 0.69
C GLY A 82 9.21 11.71 -0.54
N TYR A 83 9.31 10.53 -1.15
CA TYR A 83 10.03 10.36 -2.42
C TYR A 83 9.17 10.80 -3.61
N PRO A 84 9.78 11.19 -4.73
CA PRO A 84 9.06 11.65 -5.90
C PRO A 84 8.11 10.60 -6.47
N ARG A 85 6.95 11.06 -6.96
CA ARG A 85 5.98 10.22 -7.68
C ARG A 85 6.52 9.83 -9.04
N ASP A 86 6.42 8.55 -9.37
CA ASP A 86 6.62 8.02 -10.72
C ASP A 86 5.27 7.84 -11.42
N ILE A 87 4.81 8.88 -12.10
CA ILE A 87 3.51 8.87 -12.78
C ILE A 87 3.49 7.91 -13.97
N ALA A 88 4.65 7.63 -14.58
CA ALA A 88 4.74 6.67 -15.67
C ALA A 88 4.50 5.25 -15.17
N ALA A 89 5.12 4.87 -14.04
CA ALA A 89 4.89 3.59 -13.40
C ALA A 89 3.42 3.43 -12.92
N TRP A 90 2.81 4.50 -12.40
CA TRP A 90 1.39 4.48 -12.03
C TRP A 90 0.47 4.27 -13.25
N ARG A 91 0.77 4.91 -14.38
CA ARG A 91 0.00 4.74 -15.61
C ARG A 91 0.12 3.31 -16.15
N GLU A 92 1.33 2.79 -16.22
CA GLU A 92 1.56 1.40 -16.65
C GLU A 92 0.80 0.40 -15.76
N LEU A 93 0.83 0.62 -14.45
CA LEU A 93 0.12 -0.22 -13.49
C LEU A 93 -1.41 -0.10 -13.62
N TYR A 94 -1.94 1.10 -13.85
CA TYR A 94 -3.35 1.34 -14.09
C TYR A 94 -3.83 0.60 -15.35
N ASP A 95 -3.11 0.72 -16.45
CA ASP A 95 -3.42 0.05 -17.72
C ASP A 95 -3.39 -1.48 -17.54
N TYR A 96 -2.38 -1.99 -16.82
CA TYR A 96 -2.29 -3.40 -16.45
C TYR A 96 -3.49 -3.84 -15.60
N GLY A 97 -3.83 -3.12 -14.55
CA GLY A 97 -4.93 -3.43 -13.64
C GLY A 97 -6.27 -3.46 -14.34
N SER A 98 -6.50 -2.54 -15.30
CA SER A 98 -7.71 -2.47 -16.12
C SER A 98 -7.92 -3.72 -16.96
N THR A 99 -6.83 -4.36 -17.42
CA THR A 99 -6.86 -5.57 -18.26
C THR A 99 -6.82 -6.86 -17.45
N ALA A 100 -5.91 -6.94 -16.47
CA ALA A 100 -5.65 -8.16 -15.73
C ALA A 100 -6.63 -8.39 -14.57
N LEU A 101 -7.20 -7.32 -14.01
CA LEU A 101 -8.12 -7.33 -12.86
C LEU A 101 -9.36 -6.47 -13.13
N PRO A 102 -10.11 -6.70 -14.24
CA PRO A 102 -11.21 -5.82 -14.66
C PRO A 102 -12.41 -5.83 -13.71
N ARG A 103 -12.52 -6.86 -12.88
CA ARG A 103 -13.62 -7.05 -11.94
C ARG A 103 -13.10 -7.22 -10.52
N PRO A 104 -13.83 -6.73 -9.50
CA PRO A 104 -13.46 -6.99 -8.11
C PRO A 104 -13.62 -8.48 -7.77
N GLY A 105 -12.84 -8.93 -6.75
CA GLY A 105 -12.90 -10.32 -6.30
C GLY A 105 -11.99 -10.64 -5.13
N SER A 106 -10.98 -9.81 -4.88
CA SER A 106 -10.02 -9.98 -3.78
C SER A 106 -9.75 -8.64 -3.13
N GLY A 107 -10.00 -8.53 -1.82
CA GLY A 107 -9.80 -7.28 -1.11
C GLY A 107 -8.39 -6.72 -1.26
N LEU A 108 -7.38 -7.59 -1.24
CA LEU A 108 -5.99 -7.17 -1.45
C LEU A 108 -5.79 -6.56 -2.84
N ALA A 109 -6.18 -7.27 -3.90
CA ALA A 109 -6.02 -6.75 -5.26
C ALA A 109 -6.85 -5.50 -5.49
N ASP A 110 -8.10 -5.49 -5.02
CA ASP A 110 -9.04 -4.39 -5.22
C ASP A 110 -8.57 -3.09 -4.55
N LEU A 111 -8.00 -3.16 -3.35
CA LEU A 111 -7.36 -2.00 -2.71
C LEU A 111 -6.33 -1.35 -3.64
N HIS A 112 -5.46 -2.15 -4.24
CA HIS A 112 -4.36 -1.64 -5.04
C HIS A 112 -4.80 -1.15 -6.43
N VAL A 113 -5.87 -1.75 -6.99
CA VAL A 113 -6.53 -1.20 -8.19
C VAL A 113 -7.19 0.16 -7.86
N ILE A 114 -7.84 0.29 -6.69
CA ILE A 114 -8.38 1.57 -6.20
C ILE A 114 -7.29 2.64 -6.15
N LEU A 115 -6.09 2.32 -5.62
CA LEU A 115 -4.99 3.29 -5.57
C LEU A 115 -4.58 3.75 -6.97
N ALA A 116 -4.44 2.84 -7.92
CA ALA A 116 -4.10 3.20 -9.29
C ALA A 116 -5.19 4.06 -9.96
N GLN A 117 -6.48 3.74 -9.76
CA GLN A 117 -7.59 4.54 -10.24
C GLN A 117 -7.60 5.94 -9.63
N VAL A 118 -7.35 6.03 -8.32
CA VAL A 118 -7.29 7.30 -7.59
C VAL A 118 -6.16 8.20 -8.10
N VAL A 119 -4.94 7.64 -8.23
CA VAL A 119 -3.78 8.40 -8.74
C VAL A 119 -3.96 8.84 -10.19
N MET A 120 -4.60 8.02 -11.01
CA MET A 120 -4.88 8.36 -12.41
C MET A 120 -6.12 9.23 -12.61
N GLY A 121 -6.84 9.56 -11.53
CA GLY A 121 -8.04 10.40 -11.60
C GLY A 121 -9.23 9.71 -12.27
N ASP A 122 -9.26 8.39 -12.32
CA ASP A 122 -10.37 7.61 -12.88
C ASP A 122 -11.54 7.51 -11.90
N GLU A 123 -12.21 8.63 -11.68
CA GLU A 123 -13.37 8.67 -10.79
C GLU A 123 -14.53 7.79 -11.25
N ALA A 124 -14.73 7.64 -12.57
CA ALA A 124 -15.80 6.83 -13.12
C ALA A 124 -15.55 5.34 -12.86
N GLY A 125 -14.34 4.85 -13.13
CA GLY A 125 -13.93 3.48 -12.82
C GLY A 125 -13.95 3.18 -11.33
N LEU A 126 -13.49 4.12 -10.49
CA LEU A 126 -13.53 3.99 -9.05
C LEU A 126 -14.98 3.80 -8.53
N ARG A 127 -15.90 4.65 -9.00
CA ARG A 127 -17.34 4.53 -8.65
C ARG A 127 -17.93 3.20 -9.12
N ALA A 128 -17.65 2.81 -10.37
CA ALA A 128 -18.16 1.55 -10.93
C ALA A 128 -17.63 0.33 -10.15
N ARG A 129 -16.34 0.31 -9.78
CA ARG A 129 -15.75 -0.75 -8.96
C ARG A 129 -16.39 -0.78 -7.56
N ALA A 130 -16.58 0.37 -6.93
CA ALA A 130 -17.20 0.46 -5.61
C ALA A 130 -18.64 -0.10 -5.61
N VAL A 131 -19.44 0.21 -6.64
CA VAL A 131 -20.80 -0.34 -6.81
C VAL A 131 -20.76 -1.87 -6.95
N GLN A 132 -19.86 -2.40 -7.80
CA GLN A 132 -19.74 -3.85 -7.98
C GLN A 132 -19.32 -4.56 -6.67
N MET A 133 -18.35 -4.01 -5.94
CA MET A 133 -17.95 -4.55 -4.64
C MET A 133 -19.10 -4.56 -3.65
N GLU A 134 -19.88 -3.48 -3.59
CA GLU A 134 -21.03 -3.38 -2.69
C GLU A 134 -22.15 -4.37 -3.04
N GLU A 135 -22.44 -4.57 -4.34
CA GLU A 135 -23.39 -5.58 -4.81
C GLU A 135 -22.93 -7.00 -4.44
N MET A 136 -21.64 -7.29 -4.62
CA MET A 136 -21.06 -8.57 -4.21
C MET A 136 -21.12 -8.76 -2.69
N ALA A 137 -20.85 -7.69 -1.91
CA ALA A 137 -20.91 -7.72 -0.45
C ALA A 137 -22.31 -8.01 0.05
N ARG A 138 -23.35 -7.35 -0.49
CA ARG A 138 -24.77 -7.62 -0.17
C ARG A 138 -25.18 -9.04 -0.51
N ALA A 139 -24.61 -9.60 -1.57
CA ALA A 139 -24.82 -10.99 -1.97
C ALA A 139 -23.99 -12.01 -1.17
N GLY A 140 -23.20 -11.58 -0.16
CA GLY A 140 -22.32 -12.45 0.63
C GLY A 140 -21.16 -13.07 -0.16
N ARG A 141 -20.81 -12.49 -1.32
CA ARG A 141 -19.80 -13.04 -2.25
C ARG A 141 -18.49 -12.24 -2.30
N TYR A 142 -18.36 -11.19 -1.49
CA TYR A 142 -17.16 -10.39 -1.43
C TYR A 142 -16.46 -10.60 -0.08
N PRO A 143 -15.21 -11.12 -0.06
CA PRO A 143 -14.54 -11.49 1.19
C PRO A 143 -14.35 -10.33 2.17
N SER A 144 -14.11 -9.11 1.66
CA SER A 144 -13.94 -7.91 2.49
C SER A 144 -15.25 -7.27 2.92
N GLY A 145 -16.43 -7.79 2.50
CA GLY A 145 -17.71 -7.17 2.73
C GLY A 145 -17.76 -5.72 2.20
N SER A 146 -18.45 -4.84 2.88
CA SER A 146 -18.52 -3.41 2.50
C SER A 146 -17.29 -2.60 2.94
N TYR A 147 -16.22 -3.24 3.42
CA TYR A 147 -15.06 -2.53 3.95
C TYR A 147 -14.37 -1.66 2.88
N LEU A 148 -14.01 -2.24 1.73
CA LEU A 148 -13.33 -1.49 0.66
C LEU A 148 -14.22 -0.44 -0.03
N PRO A 149 -15.49 -0.70 -0.37
CA PRO A 149 -16.37 0.34 -0.88
C PRO A 149 -16.44 1.58 0.04
N THR A 150 -16.41 1.34 1.37
CA THR A 150 -16.43 2.42 2.35
C THR A 150 -15.07 3.12 2.49
N LEU A 151 -13.97 2.40 2.27
CA LEU A 151 -12.61 2.93 2.38
C LEU A 151 -12.18 3.75 1.16
N ALA A 152 -12.62 3.38 -0.04
CA ALA A 152 -12.19 3.96 -1.31
C ALA A 152 -12.32 5.50 -1.38
N PRO A 153 -13.41 6.13 -0.91
CA PRO A 153 -13.54 7.58 -0.86
C PRO A 153 -12.45 8.27 -0.04
N GLY A 154 -11.91 7.60 0.98
CA GLY A 154 -10.83 8.13 1.82
C GLY A 154 -9.52 8.29 1.05
N PHE A 155 -9.15 7.32 0.22
CA PHE A 155 -7.98 7.43 -0.65
C PHE A 155 -8.17 8.52 -1.73
N ALA A 156 -9.37 8.62 -2.30
CA ALA A 156 -9.67 9.67 -3.26
C ALA A 156 -9.62 11.08 -2.63
N ALA A 157 -10.10 11.24 -1.40
CA ALA A 157 -9.97 12.47 -0.63
C ALA A 157 -8.50 12.80 -0.34
N PHE A 158 -7.73 11.80 0.11
CA PHE A 158 -6.29 11.95 0.36
C PHE A 158 -5.53 12.44 -0.88
N GLU A 159 -5.77 11.84 -2.02
CA GLU A 159 -5.11 12.20 -3.29
C GLU A 159 -5.42 13.64 -3.73
N ARG A 160 -6.62 14.13 -3.47
CA ARG A 160 -6.99 15.53 -3.75
C ARG A 160 -6.47 16.53 -2.71
N GLY A 161 -5.74 16.07 -1.68
CA GLY A 161 -5.31 16.92 -0.57
C GLY A 161 -6.42 17.25 0.45
N ASP A 162 -7.60 16.65 0.33
CA ASP A 162 -8.66 16.74 1.34
C ASP A 162 -8.36 15.76 2.48
N PHE A 163 -7.36 16.13 3.29
CA PHE A 163 -6.92 15.28 4.40
C PHE A 163 -7.97 15.18 5.50
N ALA A 164 -8.83 16.18 5.67
CA ALA A 164 -9.93 16.10 6.64
C ALA A 164 -10.98 15.06 6.19
N GLY A 165 -11.36 15.07 4.92
CA GLY A 165 -12.23 14.05 4.33
C GLY A 165 -11.60 12.67 4.35
N ALA A 166 -10.30 12.55 4.08
CA ALA A 166 -9.57 11.29 4.18
C ALA A 166 -9.61 10.73 5.62
N ILE A 167 -9.37 11.55 6.64
CA ILE A 167 -9.46 11.15 8.05
C ILE A 167 -10.88 10.68 8.38
N ALA A 168 -11.90 11.44 7.99
CA ALA A 168 -13.30 11.09 8.27
C ALA A 168 -13.68 9.72 7.70
N ALA A 169 -13.16 9.37 6.53
CA ALA A 169 -13.43 8.09 5.88
C ALA A 169 -12.55 6.94 6.42
N LEU A 170 -11.25 7.17 6.66
CA LEU A 170 -10.30 6.11 7.00
C LEU A 170 -10.28 5.77 8.51
N ALA A 171 -10.38 6.78 9.39
CA ALA A 171 -10.19 6.58 10.83
C ALA A 171 -11.20 5.60 11.47
N PRO A 172 -12.50 5.60 11.11
CA PRO A 172 -13.45 4.62 11.66
C PRO A 172 -13.14 3.18 11.27
N LEU A 173 -12.42 2.98 10.16
CA LEU A 173 -12.12 1.68 9.58
C LEU A 173 -10.72 1.15 9.93
N ALA A 174 -9.85 1.97 10.51
CA ALA A 174 -8.43 1.67 10.73
C ALA A 174 -8.17 0.41 11.58
N ARG A 175 -9.15 -0.07 12.35
CA ARG A 175 -9.05 -1.30 13.16
C ARG A 175 -9.50 -2.57 12.43
N GLN A 176 -9.91 -2.46 11.19
CA GLN A 176 -10.45 -3.56 10.38
C GLN A 176 -9.58 -3.84 9.15
N ASN A 177 -8.33 -3.40 9.17
CA ASN A 177 -7.42 -3.50 8.01
C ASN A 177 -7.19 -4.96 7.57
N GLU A 178 -7.31 -5.93 8.48
CA GLU A 178 -7.22 -7.35 8.16
C GLU A 178 -8.28 -7.83 7.16
N ARG A 179 -9.38 -7.09 7.00
CA ARG A 179 -10.44 -7.42 6.04
C ARG A 179 -10.00 -7.38 4.58
N ILE A 180 -8.90 -6.69 4.28
CA ILE A 180 -8.35 -6.73 2.91
C ILE A 180 -7.63 -8.04 2.61
N GLY A 181 -7.27 -8.82 3.63
CA GLY A 181 -6.36 -9.95 3.52
C GLY A 181 -4.90 -9.50 3.44
N GLY A 182 -4.00 -10.43 3.14
CA GLY A 182 -2.58 -10.16 3.05
C GLY A 182 -1.87 -10.09 4.40
N SER A 183 -0.64 -9.60 4.39
CA SER A 183 0.22 -9.48 5.57
C SER A 183 0.10 -8.10 6.24
N ARG A 184 0.66 -7.98 7.44
CA ARG A 184 0.78 -6.70 8.16
C ARG A 184 1.41 -5.60 7.29
N ALA A 185 2.41 -5.95 6.49
CA ALA A 185 3.06 -4.99 5.60
C ALA A 185 2.09 -4.36 4.59
N GLN A 186 1.05 -5.07 4.17
CA GLN A 186 0.00 -4.54 3.29
C GLN A 186 -1.03 -3.72 4.06
N HIS A 187 -1.37 -4.11 5.29
CA HIS A 187 -2.25 -3.32 6.17
C HIS A 187 -1.66 -1.96 6.53
N ASP A 188 -0.34 -1.90 6.72
CA ASP A 188 0.39 -0.67 7.04
C ASP A 188 0.18 0.45 6.00
N LEU A 189 -0.14 0.13 4.75
CA LEU A 189 -0.44 1.12 3.73
C LEU A 189 -1.63 2.01 4.14
N ILE A 190 -2.71 1.41 4.66
CA ILE A 190 -3.90 2.14 5.11
C ILE A 190 -3.56 2.98 6.33
N GLU A 191 -2.86 2.40 7.31
CA GLU A 191 -2.46 3.11 8.53
C GLU A 191 -1.53 4.29 8.23
N PHE A 192 -0.57 4.12 7.31
CA PHE A 192 0.36 5.18 6.96
C PHE A 192 -0.30 6.30 6.15
N THR A 193 -1.31 5.97 5.34
CA THR A 193 -2.12 6.99 4.66
C THR A 193 -2.90 7.84 5.68
N LEU A 194 -3.53 7.20 6.67
CA LEU A 194 -4.22 7.89 7.75
C LEU A 194 -3.24 8.72 8.61
N LEU A 195 -2.08 8.14 8.95
CA LEU A 195 -1.03 8.85 9.68
C LEU A 195 -0.59 10.11 8.94
N LYS A 196 -0.33 10.00 7.63
CA LYS A 196 0.04 11.15 6.80
C LYS A 196 -1.05 12.23 6.81
N ALA A 197 -2.32 11.84 6.71
CA ALA A 197 -3.44 12.79 6.77
C ALA A 197 -3.51 13.51 8.13
N TYR A 198 -3.25 12.81 9.25
CA TYR A 198 -3.14 13.45 10.57
C TYR A 198 -1.98 14.45 10.65
N LEU A 199 -0.81 14.10 10.09
CA LEU A 199 0.35 14.98 10.07
C LEU A 199 0.09 16.26 9.25
N GLU A 200 -0.51 16.13 8.06
CA GLU A 200 -0.85 17.27 7.20
C GLU A 200 -1.89 18.22 7.85
N THR A 201 -2.78 17.68 8.66
CA THR A 201 -3.79 18.49 9.39
C THR A 201 -3.33 18.91 10.79
N LYS A 202 -2.07 18.62 11.16
CA LYS A 202 -1.48 18.90 12.49
C LYS A 202 -2.25 18.26 13.66
N ARG A 203 -2.95 17.17 13.41
CA ARG A 203 -3.65 16.38 14.42
C ARG A 203 -2.68 15.43 15.11
N LEU A 204 -1.68 15.99 15.78
CA LEU A 204 -0.54 15.24 16.35
C LEU A 204 -0.95 14.30 17.49
N GLY A 205 -2.01 14.62 18.23
CA GLY A 205 -2.56 13.73 19.27
C GLY A 205 -3.09 12.43 18.69
N GLU A 206 -3.84 12.50 17.59
CA GLU A 206 -4.37 11.33 16.90
C GLU A 206 -3.27 10.55 16.18
N ALA A 207 -2.30 11.25 15.61
CA ALA A 207 -1.13 10.61 15.00
C ALA A 207 -0.35 9.79 16.05
N ARG A 208 -0.08 10.38 17.24
CA ARG A 208 0.58 9.69 18.36
C ARG A 208 -0.22 8.47 18.81
N HIS A 209 -1.53 8.64 19.02
CA HIS A 209 -2.40 7.55 19.43
C HIS A 209 -2.46 6.39 18.42
N LEU A 210 -2.42 6.69 17.10
CA LEU A 210 -2.33 5.68 16.06
C LEU A 210 -1.03 4.88 16.20
N LEU A 211 0.10 5.56 16.39
CA LEU A 211 1.43 4.94 16.55
C LEU A 211 1.54 4.10 17.82
N GLU A 212 1.01 4.56 18.94
CA GLU A 212 1.01 3.83 20.22
C GLU A 212 0.25 2.49 20.15
N LYS A 213 -0.78 2.41 19.29
CA LYS A 213 -1.55 1.18 19.08
C LYS A 213 -0.87 0.18 18.15
N ARG A 214 0.18 0.59 17.45
CA ARG A 214 0.99 -0.34 16.67
C ARG A 214 1.73 -1.28 17.61
N ARG A 215 2.02 -2.52 17.13
CA ARG A 215 2.83 -3.47 17.90
C ARG A 215 4.21 -2.86 18.20
N PRO A 216 4.78 -3.16 19.37
CA PRO A 216 6.17 -2.81 19.67
C PRO A 216 7.08 -3.23 18.54
N GLY A 217 8.05 -2.39 18.18
CA GLY A 217 8.94 -2.60 17.05
C GLY A 217 8.54 -1.89 15.76
N ALA A 218 7.49 -1.06 15.78
CA ALA A 218 7.17 -0.14 14.67
C ALA A 218 8.16 1.05 14.57
N VAL A 219 9.42 0.84 14.97
CA VAL A 219 10.50 1.81 14.83
C VAL A 219 10.70 2.08 13.33
N GLY A 220 10.87 3.37 12.99
CA GLY A 220 11.15 3.77 11.61
C GLY A 220 9.92 3.70 10.69
N VAL A 221 8.75 4.18 11.13
CA VAL A 221 7.59 4.36 10.25
C VAL A 221 7.97 5.36 9.14
N PRO A 222 8.02 4.93 7.85
CA PRO A 222 8.52 5.76 6.77
C PRO A 222 7.41 6.66 6.22
N VAL A 223 7.02 7.67 7.02
CA VAL A 223 6.03 8.70 6.63
C VAL A 223 6.64 10.07 6.86
N LYS A 224 6.74 10.86 5.81
CA LYS A 224 7.32 12.21 5.86
C LYS A 224 6.55 13.10 6.85
N GLY A 225 7.27 13.73 7.77
CA GLY A 225 6.71 14.59 8.80
C GLY A 225 6.48 13.88 10.14
N ILE A 226 6.81 12.59 10.25
CA ILE A 226 6.61 11.79 11.47
C ILE A 226 7.39 12.34 12.67
N GLU A 227 8.49 13.04 12.43
CA GLU A 227 9.31 13.66 13.45
C GLU A 227 8.54 14.68 14.30
N ALA A 228 7.44 15.23 13.78
CA ALA A 228 6.58 16.15 14.53
C ALA A 228 5.78 15.47 15.66
N VAL A 229 5.74 14.13 15.69
CA VAL A 229 4.98 13.36 16.69
C VAL A 229 5.85 12.98 17.90
N HIS A 230 7.16 13.00 17.73
CA HIS A 230 8.16 12.77 18.77
C HIS A 230 8.52 14.07 19.44
#